data_441d2ca7d24c3d00c2609b6c28c594e7
#
_entry.id   441d2ca7d24c3d00c2609b6c28c594e7
#
_cell.length_a   1.000
_cell.length_b   1.000
_cell.length_c   1.000
_cell.angle_alpha   90.00
_cell.angle_beta   90.00
_cell.angle_gamma   90.00
#
_symmetry.space_group_name_H-M   'P 1'
#
loop_
_entity.id
_entity.type
_entity.pdbx_description
1 polymer ?
#
loop_
_entity_poly.entity_id
_entity_poly.type
_entity_poly.pdbx_seq_one_letter_code
_entity_poly.pdbx_strand_id
1 'polypeptide(L)'
;MSKESNQPLFVPINYNMKDKMLWLSGFIEPYVVKCIKEDSDSIRVPSISITFLEDLKYMLQTCGINTILHTFLTIETYTNHRSHYDSDVIPKAEWIITLVQLRYLKEANNDLNFKTFTWGFPLLTEEEKQSILMKPNVRILKVTQSDKVDDSYCFTDPISHAGIFNGIRTSQCTEIIEYSDENETAVCNLASIALPAFINKETNSFNFEELHKITRIVTRNLNKVIDINFYPTEKTKVSNMRHRPIGLGVQGLADVFLMLKLSFSCEEAKTINKYIFETIYHAALEESCLMSQEDGHYETFPGSPASNGLLQFDMWNVQPGNTRYDWDELKERIKLHGLRNSLLVAPMPTASTSQILGYNEWIEPITSNIYSRRTLAG
;
A
#
# COMPACT_ATOMS: atom_id res chain seq x y z
N MET A 1 -22.46 17.97 -44.18
CA MET A 1 -21.02 17.88 -43.90
C MET A 1 -20.86 17.35 -42.49
N SER A 2 -20.64 16.04 -42.35
CA SER A 2 -20.38 15.41 -41.08
C SER A 2 -19.01 15.86 -40.57
N LYS A 3 -19.01 16.70 -39.54
CA LYS A 3 -17.79 16.92 -38.75
C LYS A 3 -17.50 15.59 -38.07
N GLU A 4 -16.56 14.80 -38.57
CA GLU A 4 -15.88 13.79 -37.82
C GLU A 4 -15.38 14.47 -36.54
N SER A 5 -15.84 13.98 -35.39
CA SER A 5 -15.40 14.52 -34.12
C SER A 5 -13.92 14.14 -33.96
N ASN A 6 -13.03 15.10 -34.31
CA ASN A 6 -11.62 15.04 -33.91
C ASN A 6 -11.54 15.14 -32.40
N GLN A 7 -11.92 14.09 -31.69
CA GLN A 7 -11.57 13.99 -30.27
C GLN A 7 -10.06 13.78 -30.21
N PRO A 8 -9.35 14.55 -29.39
CA PRO A 8 -7.93 14.34 -29.22
C PRO A 8 -7.72 12.92 -28.67
N LEU A 9 -6.94 12.12 -29.36
CA LEU A 9 -6.54 10.77 -28.90
C LEU A 9 -5.51 10.82 -27.76
N PHE A 10 -5.13 12.03 -27.36
CA PHE A 10 -4.11 12.27 -26.34
C PHE A 10 -4.76 12.70 -25.02
N VAL A 11 -4.38 12.01 -23.93
CA VAL A 11 -4.72 12.39 -22.56
C VAL A 11 -3.42 12.61 -21.77
N PRO A 12 -3.23 13.73 -21.05
CA PRO A 12 -1.99 14.05 -20.36
C PRO A 12 -1.85 13.31 -19.02
N ILE A 13 -1.76 11.97 -19.06
CA ILE A 13 -1.72 11.13 -17.87
C ILE A 13 -0.49 11.42 -17.00
N ASN A 14 0.68 11.60 -17.64
CA ASN A 14 1.98 11.76 -16.98
C ASN A 14 2.38 13.23 -16.76
N TYR A 15 1.45 14.16 -16.87
CA TYR A 15 1.70 15.58 -16.66
C TYR A 15 1.44 15.96 -15.19
N ASN A 16 1.95 17.12 -14.77
CA ASN A 16 1.65 17.65 -13.45
C ASN A 16 0.16 18.05 -13.31
N MET A 17 -0.29 18.23 -12.09
CA MET A 17 -1.70 18.51 -11.79
C MET A 17 -2.21 19.77 -12.53
N LYS A 18 -1.40 20.83 -12.58
CA LYS A 18 -1.78 22.09 -13.22
C LYS A 18 -2.06 21.90 -14.70
N ASP A 19 -1.19 21.19 -15.41
CA ASP A 19 -1.32 20.95 -16.84
C ASP A 19 -2.49 20.00 -17.15
N LYS A 20 -2.72 18.99 -16.32
CA LYS A 20 -3.90 18.11 -16.40
C LYS A 20 -5.19 18.91 -16.28
N MET A 21 -5.28 19.80 -15.31
CA MET A 21 -6.46 20.62 -15.07
C MET A 21 -6.69 21.65 -16.19
N LEU A 22 -5.63 22.24 -16.73
CA LEU A 22 -5.71 23.14 -17.89
C LEU A 22 -6.23 22.42 -19.13
N TRP A 23 -5.68 21.24 -19.42
CA TRP A 23 -6.13 20.40 -20.53
C TRP A 23 -7.59 19.99 -20.35
N LEU A 24 -7.94 19.51 -19.13
CA LEU A 24 -9.30 19.08 -18.81
C LEU A 24 -10.32 20.21 -19.02
N SER A 25 -10.01 21.44 -18.55
CA SER A 25 -10.92 22.57 -18.67
C SER A 25 -11.28 22.89 -20.13
N GLY A 26 -10.29 22.86 -21.03
CA GLY A 26 -10.54 23.06 -22.47
C GLY A 26 -11.29 21.88 -23.10
N PHE A 27 -11.00 20.65 -22.64
CA PHE A 27 -11.61 19.44 -23.19
C PHE A 27 -13.09 19.28 -22.81
N ILE A 28 -13.45 19.53 -21.54
CA ILE A 28 -14.82 19.29 -21.04
C ILE A 28 -15.79 20.46 -21.30
N GLU A 29 -15.30 21.62 -21.70
CA GLU A 29 -16.14 22.83 -21.90
C GLU A 29 -17.42 22.58 -22.71
N PRO A 30 -17.39 21.89 -23.86
CA PRO A 30 -18.60 21.63 -24.65
C PRO A 30 -19.62 20.76 -23.89
N TYR A 31 -19.15 19.81 -23.06
CA TYR A 31 -20.01 18.89 -22.30
C TYR A 31 -20.62 19.57 -21.09
N VAL A 32 -19.90 20.51 -20.48
CA VAL A 32 -20.38 21.34 -19.36
C VAL A 32 -21.57 22.20 -19.80
N VAL A 33 -21.46 22.86 -20.93
CA VAL A 33 -22.55 23.69 -21.48
C VAL A 33 -23.82 22.85 -21.68
N LYS A 34 -23.67 21.62 -22.14
CA LYS A 34 -24.78 20.69 -22.29
C LYS A 34 -25.37 20.27 -20.92
N CYS A 35 -24.54 19.96 -19.93
CA CYS A 35 -24.95 19.62 -18.57
C CYS A 35 -25.79 20.71 -17.94
N ILE A 36 -25.38 21.98 -18.03
CA ILE A 36 -26.09 23.15 -17.52
C ILE A 36 -27.47 23.29 -18.17
N LYS A 37 -27.58 23.06 -19.48
CA LYS A 37 -28.85 23.14 -20.22
C LYS A 37 -29.84 22.05 -19.81
N GLU A 38 -29.33 20.90 -19.40
CA GLU A 38 -30.11 19.72 -19.04
C GLU A 38 -30.38 19.64 -17.50
N ASP A 39 -29.94 20.63 -16.72
CA ASP A 39 -30.02 20.67 -15.25
C ASP A 39 -29.52 19.37 -14.60
N SER A 40 -28.39 18.88 -15.10
CA SER A 40 -27.77 17.60 -14.69
C SER A 40 -26.60 17.83 -13.73
N ASP A 41 -26.53 17.04 -12.67
CA ASP A 41 -25.42 17.06 -11.70
C ASP A 41 -24.14 16.34 -12.20
N SER A 42 -24.15 15.82 -13.41
CA SER A 42 -23.04 15.03 -13.96
C SER A 42 -22.71 15.40 -15.41
N ILE A 43 -21.42 15.49 -15.72
CA ILE A 43 -20.94 15.67 -17.10
C ILE A 43 -20.78 14.29 -17.75
N ARG A 44 -21.31 14.13 -18.95
CA ARG A 44 -21.19 12.92 -19.76
C ARG A 44 -20.34 13.17 -20.98
N VAL A 45 -19.27 12.39 -21.15
CA VAL A 45 -18.35 12.47 -22.29
C VAL A 45 -18.45 11.19 -23.10
N PRO A 46 -19.10 11.22 -24.27
CA PRO A 46 -19.18 10.06 -25.16
C PRO A 46 -17.92 9.90 -25.99
N SER A 47 -17.52 8.69 -26.32
CA SER A 47 -16.43 8.37 -27.25
C SER A 47 -16.66 7.05 -27.96
N ILE A 48 -16.10 6.92 -29.15
CA ILE A 48 -16.00 5.67 -29.91
C ILE A 48 -14.76 4.86 -29.49
N SER A 49 -13.84 5.45 -28.73
CA SER A 49 -12.60 4.83 -28.26
C SER A 49 -12.70 4.54 -26.78
N ILE A 50 -12.75 3.26 -26.44
CA ILE A 50 -12.68 2.81 -25.04
C ILE A 50 -11.35 3.17 -24.40
N THR A 51 -10.24 2.98 -25.13
CA THR A 51 -8.89 3.30 -24.64
C THR A 51 -8.77 4.77 -24.28
N PHE A 52 -9.31 5.67 -25.10
CA PHE A 52 -9.32 7.11 -24.79
C PHE A 52 -10.10 7.38 -23.49
N LEU A 53 -11.24 6.75 -23.27
CA LEU A 53 -12.03 6.95 -22.05
C LEU A 53 -11.38 6.30 -20.82
N GLU A 54 -10.66 5.21 -20.99
CA GLU A 54 -9.85 4.61 -19.92
C GLU A 54 -8.72 5.54 -19.52
N ASP A 55 -7.97 6.08 -20.47
CA ASP A 55 -6.93 7.08 -20.24
C ASP A 55 -7.48 8.33 -19.54
N LEU A 56 -8.63 8.82 -20.01
CA LEU A 56 -9.32 9.96 -19.40
C LEU A 56 -9.75 9.64 -17.97
N LYS A 57 -10.28 8.45 -17.72
CA LYS A 57 -10.62 7.97 -16.38
C LYS A 57 -9.41 7.97 -15.47
N TYR A 58 -8.28 7.40 -15.91
CA TYR A 58 -7.03 7.39 -15.12
C TYR A 58 -6.55 8.80 -14.80
N MET A 59 -6.52 9.68 -15.79
CA MET A 59 -6.12 11.08 -15.57
C MET A 59 -7.05 11.76 -14.54
N LEU A 60 -8.36 11.62 -14.69
CA LEU A 60 -9.35 12.21 -13.78
C LEU A 60 -9.22 11.67 -12.35
N GLN A 61 -8.98 10.38 -12.19
CA GLN A 61 -8.74 9.77 -10.87
C GLN A 61 -7.46 10.31 -10.21
N THR A 62 -6.38 10.56 -10.97
CA THR A 62 -5.18 11.21 -10.44
C THR A 62 -5.43 12.66 -10.02
N CYS A 63 -6.49 13.30 -10.54
CA CYS A 63 -6.96 14.63 -10.14
C CYS A 63 -7.99 14.59 -9.01
N GLY A 64 -8.29 13.41 -8.43
CA GLY A 64 -9.31 13.27 -7.39
C GLY A 64 -10.76 13.34 -7.89
N ILE A 65 -10.98 13.20 -9.19
CA ILE A 65 -12.31 13.30 -9.81
C ILE A 65 -12.87 11.90 -9.99
N ASN A 66 -14.01 11.61 -9.35
CA ASN A 66 -14.71 10.35 -9.50
C ASN A 66 -15.42 10.24 -10.84
N THR A 67 -15.30 9.07 -11.48
CA THR A 67 -15.89 8.80 -12.78
C THR A 67 -16.52 7.43 -12.84
N ILE A 68 -17.57 7.29 -13.66
CA ILE A 68 -18.18 6.01 -13.98
C ILE A 68 -18.09 5.82 -15.50
N LEU A 69 -17.50 4.72 -15.93
CA LEU A 69 -17.43 4.33 -17.31
C LEU A 69 -18.56 3.35 -17.62
N HIS A 70 -19.39 3.68 -18.60
CA HIS A 70 -20.51 2.87 -19.04
C HIS A 70 -20.34 2.42 -20.48
N THR A 71 -20.77 1.21 -20.80
CA THR A 71 -21.13 0.83 -22.16
C THR A 71 -22.44 1.50 -22.51
N PHE A 72 -22.47 2.23 -23.61
CA PHE A 72 -23.69 2.85 -24.11
C PHE A 72 -24.11 2.11 -25.40
N LEU A 73 -25.31 1.48 -25.34
CA LEU A 73 -26.02 0.84 -26.42
C LEU A 73 -25.64 -0.62 -26.74
N THR A 74 -26.48 -1.51 -26.26
CA THR A 74 -26.84 -2.71 -27.03
C THR A 74 -27.77 -2.30 -28.19
N ILE A 75 -27.81 -3.09 -29.25
CA ILE A 75 -28.65 -2.85 -30.44
C ILE A 75 -30.15 -2.63 -30.07
N GLU A 76 -30.63 -3.22 -28.98
CA GLU A 76 -32.00 -3.09 -28.46
C GLU A 76 -32.28 -1.70 -27.86
N THR A 77 -31.31 -1.08 -27.21
CA THR A 77 -31.44 0.30 -26.64
C THR A 77 -31.47 1.34 -27.76
N TYR A 78 -30.79 1.06 -28.87
CA TYR A 78 -30.75 1.93 -30.05
C TYR A 78 -32.10 2.06 -30.72
N THR A 79 -32.86 0.97 -30.81
CA THR A 79 -34.20 0.95 -31.45
C THR A 79 -35.25 1.71 -30.64
N ASN A 80 -35.13 1.77 -29.33
CA ASN A 80 -36.08 2.47 -28.44
C ASN A 80 -35.85 3.99 -28.34
N HIS A 81 -34.66 4.50 -28.68
CA HIS A 81 -34.33 5.95 -28.65
C HIS A 81 -34.44 6.62 -30.04
N ARG A 82 -34.82 5.88 -31.07
CA ARG A 82 -34.89 6.38 -32.47
C ARG A 82 -35.93 7.48 -32.70
N SER A 83 -36.82 7.74 -31.75
CA SER A 83 -37.94 8.70 -31.91
C SER A 83 -37.55 10.18 -31.77
N HIS A 84 -36.28 10.50 -31.38
CA HIS A 84 -35.88 11.89 -31.09
C HIS A 84 -34.65 12.37 -31.86
N TYR A 85 -34.08 11.60 -32.79
CA TYR A 85 -32.95 12.05 -33.62
C TYR A 85 -33.22 11.84 -35.12
N ASP A 86 -32.78 12.83 -35.89
CA ASP A 86 -32.88 12.83 -37.33
C ASP A 86 -32.28 11.56 -37.94
N SER A 87 -32.96 10.97 -38.92
CA SER A 87 -32.80 9.60 -39.39
C SER A 87 -31.46 9.24 -40.03
N ASP A 88 -30.53 10.16 -40.18
CA ASP A 88 -29.31 9.97 -40.98
C ASP A 88 -28.00 9.93 -40.20
N VAL A 89 -28.01 10.06 -38.87
CA VAL A 89 -26.80 10.03 -38.07
C VAL A 89 -26.83 8.80 -37.17
N ILE A 90 -26.10 7.75 -37.56
CA ILE A 90 -25.80 6.64 -36.68
C ILE A 90 -24.88 7.16 -35.58
N PRO A 91 -25.29 7.14 -34.29
CA PRO A 91 -24.39 7.52 -33.21
C PRO A 91 -23.21 6.55 -33.17
N LYS A 92 -22.01 7.05 -33.47
CA LYS A 92 -20.77 6.25 -33.40
C LYS A 92 -20.27 6.04 -31.95
N ALA A 93 -20.89 6.68 -30.97
CA ALA A 93 -20.44 6.59 -29.58
C ALA A 93 -20.94 5.30 -28.94
N GLU A 94 -20.02 4.39 -28.63
CA GLU A 94 -20.29 3.12 -27.98
C GLU A 94 -20.07 3.18 -26.47
N TRP A 95 -19.39 4.21 -25.97
CA TRP A 95 -18.95 4.33 -24.59
C TRP A 95 -19.20 5.74 -24.05
N ILE A 96 -19.51 5.83 -22.76
CA ILE A 96 -19.65 7.12 -22.05
C ILE A 96 -18.91 7.05 -20.73
N ILE A 97 -18.07 8.05 -20.45
CA ILE A 97 -17.59 8.33 -19.11
C ILE A 97 -18.47 9.42 -18.48
N THR A 98 -18.92 9.18 -17.26
CA THR A 98 -19.68 10.15 -16.48
C THR A 98 -18.82 10.66 -15.35
N LEU A 99 -18.58 11.98 -15.31
CA LEU A 99 -17.91 12.64 -14.21
C LEU A 99 -18.95 12.91 -13.11
N VAL A 100 -18.73 12.33 -11.95
CA VAL A 100 -19.61 12.48 -10.79
C VAL A 100 -18.98 13.46 -9.82
N GLN A 101 -19.78 14.32 -9.18
CA GLN A 101 -19.32 15.29 -8.19
C GLN A 101 -18.52 16.48 -8.75
N LEU A 102 -19.08 17.18 -9.69
CA LEU A 102 -18.52 18.42 -10.27
C LEU A 102 -18.24 19.53 -9.26
N ARG A 103 -18.81 19.46 -8.07
CA ARG A 103 -18.63 20.45 -6.99
C ARG A 103 -17.17 20.60 -6.59
N TYR A 104 -16.34 19.54 -6.73
CA TYR A 104 -14.92 19.56 -6.40
C TYR A 104 -14.03 20.32 -7.38
N LEU A 105 -14.40 20.38 -8.66
CA LEU A 105 -13.64 21.14 -9.65
C LEU A 105 -13.59 22.64 -9.34
N LYS A 106 -14.55 23.14 -8.55
CA LYS A 106 -14.61 24.55 -8.17
C LYS A 106 -13.60 24.91 -7.06
N GLU A 107 -13.32 24.01 -6.14
CA GLU A 107 -12.40 24.29 -5.01
C GLU A 107 -10.93 24.11 -5.40
N ALA A 108 -10.61 23.13 -6.23
CA ALA A 108 -9.28 23.01 -6.84
C ALA A 108 -8.91 24.23 -7.70
N ASN A 109 -9.88 25.07 -8.04
CA ASN A 109 -9.72 26.24 -8.90
C ASN A 109 -9.39 27.55 -8.18
N ASN A 110 -9.42 27.61 -6.85
CA ASN A 110 -9.09 28.88 -6.17
C ASN A 110 -7.63 29.30 -6.38
N ASP A 111 -6.73 28.35 -6.68
CA ASP A 111 -5.33 28.61 -7.01
C ASP A 111 -5.06 28.72 -8.53
N LEU A 112 -6.01 28.34 -9.37
CA LEU A 112 -5.92 28.39 -10.82
C LEU A 112 -6.91 29.47 -11.31
N ASN A 113 -6.40 30.62 -11.73
CA ASN A 113 -7.15 31.79 -12.26
C ASN A 113 -7.94 31.42 -13.54
N PHE A 114 -8.99 30.60 -13.40
CA PHE A 114 -9.93 30.33 -14.50
C PHE A 114 -10.87 31.51 -14.68
N LYS A 115 -10.48 32.47 -15.49
CA LYS A 115 -11.27 33.67 -15.78
C LYS A 115 -12.59 33.39 -16.52
N THR A 116 -12.87 32.17 -16.92
CA THR A 116 -13.98 31.84 -17.82
C THR A 116 -15.04 30.90 -17.23
N PHE A 117 -14.84 30.34 -16.06
CA PHE A 117 -15.82 29.42 -15.47
C PHE A 117 -16.41 29.93 -14.15
N THR A 118 -17.48 30.71 -14.25
CA THR A 118 -18.42 30.94 -13.15
C THR A 118 -19.44 29.79 -13.12
N TRP A 119 -19.12 28.71 -12.40
CA TRP A 119 -20.08 27.64 -12.16
C TRP A 119 -21.20 28.18 -11.25
N GLY A 120 -22.46 28.13 -11.70
CA GLY A 120 -23.62 28.54 -10.90
C GLY A 120 -24.01 27.64 -9.74
N PHE A 121 -23.09 26.83 -9.21
CA PHE A 121 -23.35 25.93 -8.08
C PHE A 121 -23.10 26.61 -6.73
N PRO A 122 -23.92 26.36 -5.70
CA PRO A 122 -23.70 26.92 -4.38
C PRO A 122 -22.39 26.41 -3.76
N LEU A 123 -21.71 27.26 -3.01
CA LEU A 123 -20.52 26.89 -2.24
C LEU A 123 -20.90 25.83 -1.21
N LEU A 124 -20.08 24.79 -1.10
CA LEU A 124 -20.21 23.78 -0.07
C LEU A 124 -19.94 24.40 1.32
N THR A 125 -20.73 24.03 2.31
CA THR A 125 -20.44 24.35 3.70
C THR A 125 -19.22 23.58 4.21
N GLU A 126 -18.57 24.04 5.29
CA GLU A 126 -17.43 23.34 5.88
C GLU A 126 -17.80 21.92 6.38
N GLU A 127 -19.05 21.72 6.82
CA GLU A 127 -19.57 20.40 7.21
C GLU A 127 -19.70 19.46 6.01
N GLU A 128 -20.16 19.97 4.87
CA GLU A 128 -20.23 19.20 3.63
C GLU A 128 -18.83 18.84 3.13
N LYS A 129 -17.84 19.75 3.21
CA LYS A 129 -16.43 19.48 2.90
C LYS A 129 -15.85 18.38 3.76
N GLN A 130 -16.07 18.44 5.08
CA GLN A 130 -15.60 17.40 6.02
C GLN A 130 -16.28 16.05 5.78
N SER A 131 -17.59 16.03 5.53
CA SER A 131 -18.34 14.81 5.20
C SER A 131 -17.81 14.11 3.94
N ILE A 132 -17.31 14.89 3.00
CA ILE A 132 -16.82 14.42 1.70
C ILE A 132 -15.39 13.89 1.79
N LEU A 133 -14.53 14.55 2.59
CA LEU A 133 -13.15 14.10 2.84
C LEU A 133 -13.08 12.78 3.64
N MET A 134 -14.12 12.48 4.41
CA MET A 134 -14.17 11.33 5.33
C MET A 134 -14.75 10.04 4.74
N LYS A 135 -15.26 10.04 3.50
CA LYS A 135 -15.87 8.83 2.92
C LYS A 135 -15.40 8.58 1.50
N PRO A 136 -14.34 7.81 1.30
CA PRO A 136 -14.12 7.20 0.01
C PRO A 136 -15.26 6.19 -0.23
N ASN A 137 -16.25 6.59 -1.01
CA ASN A 137 -17.39 5.73 -1.37
C ASN A 137 -16.99 4.71 -2.46
N VAL A 138 -15.91 3.96 -2.23
CA VAL A 138 -15.56 2.83 -3.08
C VAL A 138 -16.13 1.57 -2.43
N ARG A 139 -17.13 0.96 -3.08
CA ARG A 139 -17.70 -0.31 -2.68
C ARG A 139 -17.16 -1.41 -3.58
N ILE A 140 -16.56 -2.42 -2.99
CA ILE A 140 -16.19 -3.64 -3.73
C ILE A 140 -17.50 -4.39 -4.03
N LEU A 141 -17.85 -4.52 -5.30
CA LEU A 141 -19.06 -5.21 -5.74
C LEU A 141 -18.83 -6.70 -5.91
N LYS A 142 -17.64 -7.09 -6.34
CA LYS A 142 -17.29 -8.49 -6.59
C LYS A 142 -15.76 -8.67 -6.50
N VAL A 143 -15.34 -9.75 -5.87
CA VAL A 143 -13.97 -10.26 -5.93
C VAL A 143 -14.02 -11.55 -6.73
N THR A 144 -13.18 -11.66 -7.76
CA THR A 144 -13.06 -12.88 -8.57
C THR A 144 -11.62 -13.35 -8.49
N GLN A 145 -11.42 -14.58 -8.06
CA GLN A 145 -10.10 -15.19 -8.10
C GLN A 145 -9.78 -15.52 -9.56
N SER A 146 -8.56 -15.16 -9.98
CA SER A 146 -8.04 -15.53 -11.30
C SER A 146 -7.08 -16.70 -11.14
N ASP A 147 -7.19 -17.69 -12.03
CA ASP A 147 -6.20 -18.78 -12.11
C ASP A 147 -4.91 -18.34 -12.80
N LYS A 148 -4.87 -17.08 -13.25
CA LYS A 148 -3.70 -16.48 -13.89
C LYS A 148 -2.66 -16.14 -12.83
N VAL A 149 -1.49 -16.74 -12.96
CA VAL A 149 -0.31 -16.43 -12.16
C VAL A 149 0.61 -15.57 -13.01
N ASP A 150 0.85 -14.34 -12.58
CA ASP A 150 1.77 -13.40 -13.22
C ASP A 150 2.85 -12.99 -12.21
N ASP A 151 3.98 -12.53 -12.73
CA ASP A 151 5.02 -11.93 -11.89
C ASP A 151 4.46 -10.67 -11.20
N SER A 152 4.81 -10.50 -9.93
CA SER A 152 4.49 -9.29 -9.18
C SER A 152 5.70 -8.35 -9.19
N TYR A 153 5.43 -7.07 -9.36
CA TYR A 153 6.45 -6.03 -9.42
C TYR A 153 6.24 -5.02 -8.31
N CYS A 154 7.33 -4.62 -7.67
CA CYS A 154 7.34 -3.50 -6.73
C CYS A 154 8.02 -2.30 -7.40
N PHE A 155 7.57 -1.10 -7.11
CA PHE A 155 8.18 0.15 -7.58
C PHE A 155 8.35 1.10 -6.40
N THR A 156 9.28 2.03 -6.53
CA THR A 156 9.49 3.08 -5.55
C THR A 156 8.93 4.39 -6.08
N ASP A 157 8.00 4.97 -5.34
CA ASP A 157 7.58 6.36 -5.55
C ASP A 157 8.19 7.25 -4.46
N PRO A 158 9.15 8.11 -4.79
CA PRO A 158 9.89 8.90 -3.82
C PRO A 158 9.09 10.08 -3.25
N ILE A 159 7.91 10.38 -3.81
CA ILE A 159 7.13 11.57 -3.42
C ILE A 159 5.95 11.22 -2.54
N SER A 160 5.09 10.31 -3.00
CA SER A 160 3.83 9.99 -2.31
C SER A 160 3.85 8.66 -1.58
N HIS A 161 4.88 7.84 -1.80
CA HIS A 161 5.01 6.48 -1.27
C HIS A 161 3.75 5.65 -1.49
N ALA A 162 3.13 5.82 -2.64
CA ALA A 162 1.87 5.17 -2.99
C ALA A 162 1.77 4.90 -4.48
N GLY A 163 1.12 3.80 -4.84
CA GLY A 163 0.73 3.49 -6.20
C GLY A 163 -0.75 3.75 -6.44
N ILE A 164 -1.10 4.00 -7.69
CA ILE A 164 -2.50 4.07 -8.11
C ILE A 164 -2.73 2.94 -9.10
N PHE A 165 -3.53 1.95 -8.68
CA PHE A 165 -3.88 0.80 -9.50
C PHE A 165 -5.37 0.82 -9.80
N ASN A 166 -5.74 0.87 -11.09
CA ASN A 166 -7.13 1.02 -11.52
C ASN A 166 -7.89 2.15 -10.79
N GLY A 167 -7.18 3.24 -10.48
CA GLY A 167 -7.73 4.41 -9.81
C GLY A 167 -7.86 4.29 -8.29
N ILE A 168 -7.38 3.21 -7.70
CA ILE A 168 -7.32 3.04 -6.25
C ILE A 168 -5.90 3.35 -5.79
N ARG A 169 -5.76 4.35 -4.92
CA ARG A 169 -4.48 4.66 -4.28
C ARG A 169 -4.22 3.65 -3.18
N THR A 170 -3.09 2.95 -3.26
CA THR A 170 -2.62 2.01 -2.25
C THR A 170 -1.22 2.39 -1.80
N SER A 171 -0.86 2.07 -0.58
CA SER A 171 0.54 2.02 -0.19
C SER A 171 1.19 0.80 -0.85
N GLN A 172 2.51 0.84 -1.02
CA GLN A 172 3.28 -0.21 -1.69
C GLN A 172 4.15 -1.00 -0.73
N CYS A 173 3.92 -0.87 0.58
CA CYS A 173 4.62 -1.65 1.57
C CYS A 173 4.23 -3.13 1.43
N THR A 174 5.24 -3.99 1.27
CA THR A 174 5.06 -5.44 1.15
C THR A 174 5.90 -6.20 2.19
N GLU A 175 6.34 -5.51 3.24
CA GLU A 175 7.12 -6.09 4.34
C GLU A 175 6.31 -7.12 5.13
N ILE A 176 4.98 -6.95 5.15
CA ILE A 176 4.05 -7.89 5.75
C ILE A 176 2.91 -8.14 4.76
N ILE A 177 2.64 -9.42 4.51
CA ILE A 177 1.47 -9.87 3.77
C ILE A 177 0.63 -10.70 4.73
N GLU A 178 -0.60 -10.23 4.99
CA GLU A 178 -1.51 -10.83 5.94
C GLU A 178 -2.86 -11.12 5.28
N TYR A 179 -3.57 -12.09 5.84
CA TYR A 179 -4.88 -12.49 5.35
C TYR A 179 -5.96 -11.49 5.72
N SER A 180 -6.82 -11.15 4.76
CA SER A 180 -8.04 -10.38 4.96
C SER A 180 -9.17 -10.93 4.11
N ASP A 181 -10.39 -10.91 4.65
CA ASP A 181 -11.61 -11.30 3.95
C ASP A 181 -12.81 -10.41 4.33
N GLU A 182 -14.02 -10.87 4.05
CA GLU A 182 -15.24 -10.15 4.40
C GLU A 182 -15.50 -10.04 5.91
N ASN A 183 -14.91 -10.90 6.73
CA ASN A 183 -15.14 -11.00 8.17
C ASN A 183 -14.00 -10.42 8.98
N GLU A 184 -12.79 -10.40 8.46
CA GLU A 184 -11.60 -9.93 9.15
C GLU A 184 -10.72 -9.03 8.26
N THR A 185 -10.06 -8.06 8.90
CA THR A 185 -9.14 -7.15 8.25
C THR A 185 -7.80 -7.18 8.96
N ALA A 186 -6.75 -7.53 8.24
CA ALA A 186 -5.41 -7.63 8.78
C ALA A 186 -4.90 -6.29 9.31
N VAL A 187 -4.16 -6.34 10.41
CA VAL A 187 -3.43 -5.22 10.99
C VAL A 187 -2.13 -5.73 11.59
N CYS A 188 -1.07 -4.95 11.49
CA CYS A 188 0.26 -5.32 11.96
C CYS A 188 0.68 -4.56 13.21
N ASN A 189 1.44 -5.25 14.08
CA ASN A 189 2.06 -4.69 15.27
C ASN A 189 3.58 -4.71 15.06
N LEU A 190 4.20 -3.54 14.95
CA LEU A 190 5.56 -3.38 14.47
C LEU A 190 6.51 -2.84 15.56
N ALA A 191 7.74 -3.34 15.56
CA ALA A 191 8.87 -2.76 16.28
C ALA A 191 10.14 -2.91 15.47
N SER A 192 11.08 -1.96 15.62
CA SER A 192 12.39 -2.05 14.99
C SER A 192 13.52 -2.00 16.02
N ILE A 193 14.49 -2.89 15.86
CA ILE A 193 15.65 -3.03 16.75
C ILE A 193 16.79 -2.17 16.20
N ALA A 194 17.35 -1.30 17.05
CA ALA A 194 18.50 -0.47 16.70
C ALA A 194 19.80 -1.28 16.77
N LEU A 195 20.25 -1.79 15.64
CA LEU A 195 21.42 -2.67 15.55
C LEU A 195 22.73 -2.08 16.08
N PRO A 196 23.01 -0.76 15.94
CA PRO A 196 24.25 -0.17 16.46
C PRO A 196 24.43 -0.31 17.99
N ALA A 197 23.33 -0.51 18.73
CA ALA A 197 23.37 -0.71 20.17
C ALA A 197 24.10 -2.02 20.60
N PHE A 198 24.26 -2.96 19.68
CA PHE A 198 24.92 -4.24 19.93
C PHE A 198 26.40 -4.28 19.56
N ILE A 199 26.99 -3.15 19.19
CA ILE A 199 28.42 -3.07 18.91
C ILE A 199 29.21 -2.91 20.22
N ASN A 200 30.10 -3.86 20.49
CA ASN A 200 31.12 -3.70 21.50
C ASN A 200 32.27 -2.88 20.89
N LYS A 201 32.43 -1.65 21.38
CA LYS A 201 33.45 -0.70 20.88
C LYS A 201 34.87 -1.10 21.27
N GLU A 202 35.05 -1.82 22.37
CA GLU A 202 36.37 -2.26 22.86
C GLU A 202 36.91 -3.41 22.03
N THR A 203 36.06 -4.37 21.72
CA THR A 203 36.44 -5.57 20.95
C THR A 203 36.20 -5.44 19.47
N ASN A 204 35.55 -4.35 19.03
CA ASN A 204 35.12 -4.12 17.65
C ASN A 204 34.32 -5.31 17.08
N SER A 205 33.37 -5.80 17.86
CA SER A 205 32.56 -6.99 17.51
C SER A 205 31.09 -6.75 17.74
N PHE A 206 30.24 -7.53 17.08
CA PHE A 206 28.81 -7.50 17.25
C PHE A 206 28.36 -8.52 18.31
N ASN A 207 27.53 -8.11 19.27
CA ASN A 207 27.03 -8.93 20.36
C ASN A 207 25.71 -9.61 19.97
N PHE A 208 25.79 -10.80 19.41
CA PHE A 208 24.63 -11.59 18.99
C PHE A 208 23.83 -12.16 20.17
N GLU A 209 24.47 -12.42 21.31
CA GLU A 209 23.78 -12.94 22.49
C GLU A 209 22.83 -11.90 23.08
N GLU A 210 23.26 -10.66 23.16
CA GLU A 210 22.41 -9.57 23.63
C GLU A 210 21.32 -9.26 22.60
N LEU A 211 21.61 -9.32 21.29
CA LEU A 211 20.59 -9.20 20.24
C LEU A 211 19.52 -10.28 20.40
N HIS A 212 19.90 -11.52 20.63
CA HIS A 212 18.97 -12.65 20.85
C HIS A 212 18.05 -12.38 22.04
N LYS A 213 18.62 -12.00 23.17
CA LYS A 213 17.88 -11.67 24.40
C LYS A 213 16.90 -10.50 24.21
N ILE A 214 17.35 -9.41 23.61
CA ILE A 214 16.48 -8.25 23.34
C ILE A 214 15.38 -8.59 22.36
N THR A 215 15.67 -9.37 21.34
CA THR A 215 14.66 -9.82 20.38
C THR A 215 13.55 -10.61 21.06
N ARG A 216 13.86 -11.50 21.98
CA ARG A 216 12.86 -12.24 22.79
C ARG A 216 11.96 -11.29 23.58
N ILE A 217 12.56 -10.31 24.25
CA ILE A 217 11.81 -9.29 25.01
C ILE A 217 10.86 -8.51 24.10
N VAL A 218 11.34 -8.05 22.92
CA VAL A 218 10.52 -7.31 21.97
C VAL A 218 9.39 -8.16 21.41
N THR A 219 9.66 -9.44 21.12
CA THR A 219 8.63 -10.41 20.68
C THR A 219 7.50 -10.53 21.69
N ARG A 220 7.84 -10.73 22.97
CA ARG A 220 6.86 -10.82 24.08
C ARG A 220 6.09 -9.51 24.26
N ASN A 221 6.76 -8.37 24.14
CA ASN A 221 6.12 -7.06 24.26
C ASN A 221 5.13 -6.81 23.11
N LEU A 222 5.49 -7.11 21.86
CA LEU A 222 4.58 -6.97 20.71
C LEU A 222 3.38 -7.91 20.83
N ASN A 223 3.59 -9.15 21.30
CA ASN A 223 2.48 -10.07 21.58
C ASN A 223 1.51 -9.47 22.61
N LYS A 224 2.03 -8.79 23.65
CA LYS A 224 1.19 -8.10 24.64
C LYS A 224 0.45 -6.90 24.08
N VAL A 225 1.04 -6.18 23.14
CA VAL A 225 0.39 -5.06 22.44
C VAL A 225 -0.89 -5.53 21.76
N ILE A 226 -0.91 -6.72 21.17
CA ILE A 226 -2.11 -7.30 20.56
C ILE A 226 -3.29 -7.31 21.54
N ASP A 227 -3.04 -7.67 22.81
CA ASP A 227 -4.08 -7.84 23.81
C ASP A 227 -4.61 -6.50 24.35
N ILE A 228 -3.78 -5.45 24.38
CA ILE A 228 -4.10 -4.17 25.02
C ILE A 228 -4.34 -3.02 24.04
N ASN A 229 -4.13 -3.27 22.73
CA ASN A 229 -4.24 -2.23 21.70
C ASN A 229 -5.69 -1.78 21.51
N PHE A 230 -5.85 -0.54 21.01
CA PHE A 230 -7.12 -0.06 20.50
C PHE A 230 -7.33 -0.51 19.05
N TYR A 231 -8.47 -1.12 18.78
CA TYR A 231 -8.84 -1.57 17.44
C TYR A 231 -9.89 -0.65 16.84
N PRO A 232 -9.66 -0.05 15.65
CA PRO A 232 -10.59 0.90 15.05
C PRO A 232 -11.90 0.26 14.56
N THR A 233 -11.89 -1.05 14.29
CA THR A 233 -13.05 -1.82 13.89
C THR A 233 -13.04 -3.22 14.52
N GLU A 234 -14.22 -3.85 14.65
CA GLU A 234 -14.29 -5.23 15.16
C GLU A 234 -13.54 -6.22 14.25
N LYS A 235 -13.59 -6.02 12.93
CA LYS A 235 -12.87 -6.89 11.96
C LYS A 235 -11.36 -6.87 12.16
N THR A 236 -10.77 -5.72 12.51
CA THR A 236 -9.33 -5.62 12.79
C THR A 236 -8.96 -6.34 14.09
N LYS A 237 -9.83 -6.27 15.10
CA LYS A 237 -9.66 -7.00 16.35
C LYS A 237 -9.75 -8.51 16.13
N VAL A 238 -10.77 -8.96 15.38
CA VAL A 238 -10.95 -10.39 15.05
C VAL A 238 -9.69 -10.94 14.40
N SER A 239 -9.18 -10.30 13.33
CA SER A 239 -7.96 -10.74 12.64
C SER A 239 -6.76 -10.78 13.57
N ASN A 240 -6.52 -9.70 14.32
CA ASN A 240 -5.32 -9.60 15.15
C ASN A 240 -5.34 -10.59 16.34
N MET A 241 -6.49 -10.80 16.96
CA MET A 241 -6.63 -11.78 18.05
C MET A 241 -6.53 -13.22 17.55
N ARG A 242 -7.04 -13.49 16.35
CA ARG A 242 -7.08 -14.80 15.73
C ARG A 242 -5.71 -15.29 15.26
N HIS A 243 -4.98 -14.41 14.56
CA HIS A 243 -3.71 -14.74 13.92
C HIS A 243 -2.48 -14.28 14.73
N ARG A 244 -2.64 -13.28 15.59
CA ARG A 244 -1.60 -12.69 16.44
C ARG A 244 -0.30 -12.32 15.67
N PRO A 245 -0.38 -11.60 14.54
CA PRO A 245 0.80 -11.25 13.77
C PRO A 245 1.60 -10.14 14.47
N ILE A 246 2.92 -10.26 14.42
CA ILE A 246 3.85 -9.22 14.81
C ILE A 246 4.90 -9.05 13.73
N GLY A 247 5.54 -7.90 13.66
CA GLY A 247 6.60 -7.59 12.70
C GLY A 247 7.80 -6.96 13.38
N LEU A 248 8.85 -7.74 13.55
CA LEU A 248 10.15 -7.28 14.01
C LEU A 248 10.99 -6.83 12.82
N GLY A 249 11.45 -5.59 12.84
CA GLY A 249 12.40 -5.06 11.89
C GLY A 249 13.67 -4.57 12.55
N VAL A 250 14.52 -3.95 11.77
CA VAL A 250 15.79 -3.39 12.20
C VAL A 250 15.99 -1.97 11.66
N GLN A 251 16.91 -1.24 12.28
CA GLN A 251 17.41 0.05 11.80
C GLN A 251 18.90 0.16 12.09
N GLY A 252 19.60 0.92 11.26
CA GLY A 252 21.02 1.16 11.47
C GLY A 252 21.95 0.04 11.02
N LEU A 253 21.58 -0.78 10.04
CA LEU A 253 22.49 -1.82 9.52
C LEU A 253 23.74 -1.20 8.88
N ALA A 254 23.58 -0.12 8.11
CA ALA A 254 24.72 0.59 7.53
C ALA A 254 25.62 1.21 8.60
N ASP A 255 25.04 1.71 9.68
CA ASP A 255 25.81 2.22 10.84
C ASP A 255 26.64 1.12 11.49
N VAL A 256 26.09 -0.10 11.63
CA VAL A 256 26.84 -1.27 12.13
C VAL A 256 28.07 -1.53 11.27
N PHE A 257 27.92 -1.54 9.95
CA PHE A 257 29.06 -1.76 9.05
C PHE A 257 30.09 -0.64 9.14
N LEU A 258 29.66 0.62 9.23
CA LEU A 258 30.58 1.74 9.43
C LEU A 258 31.33 1.64 10.77
N MET A 259 30.62 1.33 11.86
CA MET A 259 31.22 1.18 13.19
C MET A 259 32.25 0.04 13.22
N LEU A 260 31.99 -1.07 12.47
CA LEU A 260 32.92 -2.18 12.33
C LEU A 260 33.98 -1.95 11.24
N LYS A 261 33.96 -0.77 10.57
CA LYS A 261 34.86 -0.41 9.48
C LYS A 261 34.80 -1.37 8.28
N LEU A 262 33.60 -1.86 7.97
CA LEU A 262 33.32 -2.76 6.86
C LEU A 262 32.72 -2.01 5.68
N SER A 263 33.11 -2.37 4.48
CA SER A 263 32.42 -1.97 3.26
C SER A 263 31.05 -2.67 3.20
N PHE A 264 30.00 -1.94 2.79
CA PHE A 264 28.64 -2.46 2.72
C PHE A 264 28.54 -3.74 1.83
N SER A 265 29.38 -3.87 0.83
CA SER A 265 29.38 -4.98 -0.13
C SER A 265 30.42 -6.06 0.14
N CYS A 266 31.22 -5.98 1.23
CA CYS A 266 32.23 -6.99 1.52
C CYS A 266 31.63 -8.29 2.08
N GLU A 267 32.38 -9.39 2.03
CA GLU A 267 31.90 -10.72 2.49
C GLU A 267 31.69 -10.76 4.01
N GLU A 268 32.50 -10.02 4.76
CA GLU A 268 32.33 -9.90 6.21
C GLU A 268 31.00 -9.22 6.56
N ALA A 269 30.61 -8.17 5.82
CA ALA A 269 29.32 -7.50 6.02
C ALA A 269 28.16 -8.44 5.69
N LYS A 270 28.25 -9.22 4.61
CA LYS A 270 27.24 -10.24 4.27
C LYS A 270 27.11 -11.30 5.36
N THR A 271 28.25 -11.74 5.92
CA THR A 271 28.28 -12.73 7.00
C THR A 271 27.60 -12.19 8.28
N ILE A 272 27.94 -10.95 8.67
CA ILE A 272 27.33 -10.30 9.83
C ILE A 272 25.82 -10.09 9.61
N ASN A 273 25.42 -9.61 8.44
CA ASN A 273 24.02 -9.49 8.06
C ASN A 273 23.25 -10.81 8.20
N LYS A 274 23.81 -11.89 7.65
CA LYS A 274 23.23 -13.23 7.79
C LYS A 274 23.04 -13.60 9.26
N TYR A 275 24.05 -13.42 10.09
CA TYR A 275 24.00 -13.78 11.51
C TYR A 275 23.04 -12.87 12.31
N ILE A 276 22.89 -11.60 11.97
CA ILE A 276 21.91 -10.71 12.59
C ILE A 276 20.50 -11.25 12.36
N PHE A 277 20.13 -11.50 11.09
CA PHE A 277 18.77 -11.96 10.80
C PHE A 277 18.51 -13.40 11.23
N GLU A 278 19.50 -14.28 11.20
CA GLU A 278 19.44 -15.60 11.78
C GLU A 278 19.14 -15.54 13.28
N THR A 279 19.85 -14.66 14.00
CA THR A 279 19.66 -14.45 15.44
C THR A 279 18.26 -13.91 15.76
N ILE A 280 17.80 -12.90 15.03
CA ILE A 280 16.46 -12.31 15.23
C ILE A 280 15.39 -13.36 14.98
N TYR A 281 15.49 -14.09 13.87
CA TYR A 281 14.47 -15.08 13.51
C TYR A 281 14.41 -16.23 14.50
N HIS A 282 15.57 -16.76 14.89
CA HIS A 282 15.63 -17.82 15.92
C HIS A 282 15.03 -17.35 17.25
N ALA A 283 15.46 -16.21 17.76
CA ALA A 283 14.99 -15.66 19.02
C ALA A 283 13.48 -15.38 19.05
N ALA A 284 12.95 -14.86 17.93
CA ALA A 284 11.53 -14.59 17.80
C ALA A 284 10.70 -15.88 17.78
N LEU A 285 11.13 -16.90 17.05
CA LEU A 285 10.49 -18.22 17.02
C LEU A 285 10.55 -18.91 18.38
N GLU A 286 11.72 -18.90 19.02
CA GLU A 286 11.89 -19.50 20.34
C GLU A 286 10.96 -18.86 21.38
N GLU A 287 10.89 -17.53 21.43
CA GLU A 287 10.02 -16.82 22.36
C GLU A 287 8.54 -17.04 22.04
N SER A 288 8.16 -17.05 20.76
CA SER A 288 6.80 -17.33 20.36
C SER A 288 6.37 -18.76 20.70
N CYS A 289 7.28 -19.73 20.61
CA CYS A 289 7.06 -21.10 21.03
C CYS A 289 6.91 -21.20 22.57
N LEU A 290 7.73 -20.50 23.35
CA LEU A 290 7.59 -20.43 24.81
C LEU A 290 6.26 -19.80 25.23
N MET A 291 5.87 -18.68 24.64
CA MET A 291 4.55 -18.08 24.90
C MET A 291 3.40 -18.98 24.49
N SER A 292 3.58 -19.82 23.47
CA SER A 292 2.58 -20.83 23.10
C SER A 292 2.40 -21.91 24.17
N GLN A 293 3.46 -22.26 24.88
CA GLN A 293 3.36 -23.17 26.02
C GLN A 293 2.61 -22.54 27.19
N GLU A 294 2.75 -21.24 27.40
CA GLU A 294 2.10 -20.51 28.49
C GLU A 294 0.61 -20.24 28.20
N ASP A 295 0.30 -19.72 27.00
CA ASP A 295 -0.99 -19.12 26.63
C ASP A 295 -1.70 -19.82 25.47
N GLY A 296 -1.14 -20.91 24.94
CA GLY A 296 -1.62 -21.60 23.73
C GLY A 296 -1.15 -20.95 22.43
N HIS A 297 -1.19 -21.70 21.35
CA HIS A 297 -0.84 -21.23 20.01
C HIS A 297 -1.91 -20.28 19.43
N TYR A 298 -1.56 -19.52 18.37
CA TYR A 298 -2.56 -18.75 17.66
C TYR A 298 -3.61 -19.66 16.98
N GLU A 299 -4.85 -19.17 16.83
CA GLU A 299 -5.99 -20.01 16.42
C GLU A 299 -5.76 -20.78 15.13
N THR A 300 -5.15 -20.14 14.13
CA THR A 300 -4.93 -20.73 12.79
C THR A 300 -3.57 -21.44 12.66
N PHE A 301 -2.91 -21.78 13.77
CA PHE A 301 -1.65 -22.55 13.75
C PHE A 301 -1.81 -23.94 13.13
N PRO A 302 -2.85 -24.74 13.47
CA PRO A 302 -3.05 -26.05 12.86
C PRO A 302 -3.20 -25.95 11.34
N GLY A 303 -2.41 -26.73 10.60
CA GLY A 303 -2.38 -26.72 9.14
C GLY A 303 -1.46 -25.65 8.53
N SER A 304 -0.85 -24.78 9.34
CA SER A 304 0.18 -23.85 8.87
C SER A 304 1.48 -24.58 8.49
N PRO A 305 2.35 -23.98 7.67
CA PRO A 305 3.67 -24.56 7.41
C PRO A 305 4.46 -24.87 8.67
N ALA A 306 4.43 -23.96 9.66
CA ALA A 306 5.14 -24.14 10.93
C ALA A 306 4.61 -25.33 11.74
N SER A 307 3.32 -25.66 11.65
CA SER A 307 2.76 -26.86 12.31
C SER A 307 3.31 -28.17 11.75
N ASN A 308 3.86 -28.13 10.54
CA ASN A 308 4.55 -29.23 9.88
C ASN A 308 6.09 -29.13 10.02
N GLY A 309 6.59 -28.20 10.82
CA GLY A 309 8.03 -27.96 11.00
C GLY A 309 8.71 -27.27 9.82
N LEU A 310 7.91 -26.63 8.94
CA LEU A 310 8.43 -25.84 7.82
C LEU A 310 8.53 -24.38 8.22
N LEU A 311 9.75 -23.87 8.28
CA LEU A 311 10.04 -22.46 8.54
C LEU A 311 10.31 -21.71 7.21
N GLN A 312 10.48 -20.40 7.27
CA GLN A 312 10.60 -19.56 6.08
C GLN A 312 11.76 -19.99 5.16
N PHE A 313 12.90 -20.36 5.73
CA PHE A 313 14.05 -20.82 4.93
C PHE A 313 13.81 -22.17 4.25
N ASP A 314 12.99 -23.07 4.86
CA ASP A 314 12.59 -24.32 4.21
C ASP A 314 11.70 -24.03 2.99
N MET A 315 10.75 -23.11 3.12
CA MET A 315 9.86 -22.71 2.02
C MET A 315 10.62 -22.03 0.87
N TRP A 316 11.74 -21.39 1.17
CA TRP A 316 12.65 -20.81 0.16
C TRP A 316 13.69 -21.81 -0.37
N ASN A 317 13.67 -23.03 0.13
CA ASN A 317 14.68 -24.05 -0.17
C ASN A 317 16.12 -23.58 0.10
N VAL A 318 16.29 -22.84 1.22
CA VAL A 318 17.56 -22.34 1.71
C VAL A 318 17.93 -23.07 2.98
N GLN A 319 19.19 -23.52 3.09
CA GLN A 319 19.69 -24.13 4.32
C GLN A 319 20.22 -23.04 5.26
N PRO A 320 19.76 -22.97 6.52
CA PRO A 320 20.37 -22.08 7.50
C PRO A 320 21.81 -22.53 7.80
N GLY A 321 22.65 -21.59 8.17
CA GLY A 321 24.01 -21.94 8.58
C GLY A 321 24.00 -22.72 9.91
N ASN A 322 24.77 -23.78 10.00
CA ASN A 322 24.77 -24.70 11.15
C ASN A 322 25.51 -24.21 12.38
N THR A 323 25.77 -22.95 12.52
CA THR A 323 26.87 -22.56 13.39
C THR A 323 26.45 -21.96 14.74
N ARG A 324 25.21 -21.48 14.85
CA ARG A 324 24.79 -20.75 16.05
C ARG A 324 23.64 -21.42 16.80
N TYR A 325 22.68 -21.98 16.09
CA TYR A 325 21.42 -22.45 16.67
C TYR A 325 21.07 -23.85 16.18
N ASP A 326 20.44 -24.64 17.06
CA ASP A 326 19.87 -25.93 16.72
C ASP A 326 18.44 -25.74 16.17
N TRP A 327 18.37 -25.63 14.84
CA TRP A 327 17.11 -25.44 14.14
C TRP A 327 16.20 -26.67 14.19
N ASP A 328 16.78 -27.88 14.26
CA ASP A 328 16.01 -29.12 14.30
C ASP A 328 15.34 -29.26 15.66
N GLU A 329 16.04 -28.96 16.74
CA GLU A 329 15.46 -28.94 18.11
C GLU A 329 14.33 -27.93 18.20
N LEU A 330 14.52 -26.71 17.67
CA LEU A 330 13.48 -25.69 17.68
C LEU A 330 12.26 -26.09 16.86
N LYS A 331 12.44 -26.71 15.68
CA LYS A 331 11.33 -27.22 14.84
C LYS A 331 10.52 -28.29 15.57
N GLU A 332 11.16 -29.20 16.26
CA GLU A 332 10.45 -30.24 17.05
C GLU A 332 9.65 -29.61 18.19
N ARG A 333 10.19 -28.61 18.87
CA ARG A 333 9.47 -27.86 19.91
C ARG A 333 8.26 -27.11 19.33
N ILE A 334 8.41 -26.50 18.17
CA ILE A 334 7.31 -25.79 17.48
C ILE A 334 6.21 -26.77 17.07
N LYS A 335 6.55 -27.95 16.53
CA LYS A 335 5.54 -28.98 16.21
C LYS A 335 4.78 -29.45 17.45
N LEU A 336 5.46 -29.58 18.58
CA LEU A 336 4.88 -30.07 19.81
C LEU A 336 4.00 -29.02 20.51
N HIS A 337 4.44 -27.75 20.54
CA HIS A 337 3.83 -26.71 21.37
C HIS A 337 3.14 -25.61 20.56
N GLY A 338 3.43 -25.52 19.28
CA GLY A 338 2.94 -24.45 18.43
C GLY A 338 3.73 -23.15 18.55
N LEU A 339 3.22 -22.11 17.88
CA LEU A 339 3.66 -20.73 17.98
C LEU A 339 2.53 -19.84 18.47
N ARG A 340 2.85 -18.82 19.27
CA ARG A 340 1.88 -17.83 19.74
C ARG A 340 1.53 -16.80 18.66
N ASN A 341 2.43 -16.57 17.70
CA ASN A 341 2.33 -15.55 16.66
C ASN A 341 2.45 -16.18 15.27
N SER A 342 1.59 -15.78 14.33
CA SER A 342 1.59 -16.31 12.96
C SER A 342 2.71 -15.73 12.09
N LEU A 343 3.08 -14.47 12.32
CA LEU A 343 4.17 -13.76 11.67
C LEU A 343 5.06 -13.12 12.73
N LEU A 344 6.36 -13.03 12.47
CA LEU A 344 7.34 -12.60 13.47
C LEU A 344 8.27 -11.50 12.94
N VAL A 345 8.88 -11.68 11.79
CA VAL A 345 9.90 -10.76 11.27
C VAL A 345 9.39 -10.04 10.03
N ALA A 346 9.46 -8.73 10.06
CA ALA A 346 9.07 -7.86 8.96
C ALA A 346 9.96 -6.62 8.94
N PRO A 347 10.99 -6.58 8.10
CA PRO A 347 11.92 -5.46 8.01
C PRO A 347 11.25 -4.24 7.38
N MET A 348 10.57 -3.40 8.18
CA MET A 348 9.90 -2.18 7.73
C MET A 348 10.91 -1.01 7.52
N PRO A 349 10.54 0.03 6.75
CA PRO A 349 11.44 1.13 6.36
C PRO A 349 12.00 1.98 7.49
N THR A 350 11.41 1.99 8.68
CA THR A 350 11.84 2.73 9.89
C THR A 350 12.05 4.24 9.70
N ALA A 351 11.34 4.84 8.75
CA ALA A 351 11.54 6.22 8.27
C ALA A 351 11.57 7.30 9.36
N SER A 352 10.82 7.12 10.45
CA SER A 352 10.78 8.09 11.56
C SER A 352 11.58 7.62 12.76
N THR A 353 11.51 6.34 13.11
CA THR A 353 12.16 5.79 14.32
C THR A 353 13.68 5.81 14.20
N SER A 354 14.23 5.56 13.02
CA SER A 354 15.67 5.66 12.78
C SER A 354 16.20 7.08 13.01
N GLN A 355 15.45 8.09 12.58
CA GLN A 355 15.84 9.49 12.76
C GLN A 355 15.77 9.94 14.21
N ILE A 356 14.76 9.49 14.97
CA ILE A 356 14.65 9.76 16.41
C ILE A 356 15.89 9.25 17.14
N LEU A 357 16.41 8.08 16.75
CA LEU A 357 17.60 7.47 17.35
C LEU A 357 18.93 7.94 16.72
N GLY A 358 18.88 8.66 15.59
CA GLY A 358 20.07 9.17 14.90
C GLY A 358 20.81 8.08 14.09
N TYR A 359 20.10 7.09 13.59
CA TYR A 359 20.63 6.01 12.76
C TYR A 359 20.09 6.07 11.34
N ASN A 360 20.76 5.35 10.42
CA ASN A 360 20.26 5.17 9.06
C ASN A 360 19.00 4.26 9.05
N GLU A 361 18.19 4.43 8.04
CA GLU A 361 16.93 3.70 7.92
C GLU A 361 17.16 2.24 7.59
N TRP A 362 16.39 1.36 8.24
CA TRP A 362 16.27 -0.03 7.87
C TRP A 362 17.62 -0.70 7.55
N ILE A 363 17.73 -1.32 6.37
CA ILE A 363 18.94 -1.94 5.80
C ILE A 363 19.53 -1.10 4.66
N GLU A 364 19.09 0.15 4.52
CA GLU A 364 19.52 1.05 3.45
C GLU A 364 21.01 1.39 3.56
N PRO A 365 21.76 1.41 2.44
CA PRO A 365 23.12 1.93 2.44
C PRO A 365 23.12 3.44 2.60
N ILE A 366 24.19 3.99 3.17
CA ILE A 366 24.43 5.44 3.18
C ILE A 366 24.90 5.85 1.78
N THR A 367 24.06 6.59 1.07
CA THR A 367 24.31 7.00 -0.32
C THR A 367 24.95 8.39 -0.43
N SER A 368 24.84 9.22 0.60
CA SER A 368 25.41 10.57 0.66
C SER A 368 25.71 10.97 2.09
N ASN A 369 26.81 11.73 2.29
CA ASN A 369 27.17 12.27 3.59
C ASN A 369 26.27 13.44 4.03
N ILE A 370 25.59 14.08 3.08
CA ILE A 370 24.69 15.21 3.32
C ILE A 370 23.47 15.02 2.42
N TYR A 371 22.30 15.01 3.04
CA TYR A 371 21.03 15.00 2.32
C TYR A 371 19.99 15.85 3.08
N SER A 372 19.00 16.32 2.36
CA SER A 372 17.84 16.98 2.96
C SER A 372 16.62 16.05 2.87
N ARG A 373 15.88 15.97 3.95
CA ARG A 373 14.61 15.24 3.99
C ARG A 373 13.48 16.20 4.30
N ARG A 374 12.49 16.21 3.43
CA ARG A 374 11.25 16.95 3.67
C ARG A 374 10.21 16.01 4.27
N THR A 375 9.68 16.38 5.43
CA THR A 375 8.62 15.64 6.10
C THR A 375 7.27 16.34 5.90
N LEU A 376 6.17 15.68 6.31
CA LEU A 376 4.84 16.32 6.29
C LEU A 376 4.73 17.51 7.27
N ALA A 377 5.61 17.56 8.27
CA ALA A 377 5.67 18.64 9.25
C ALA A 377 6.63 19.78 8.86
N GLY A 378 7.30 19.68 7.73
CA GLY A 378 8.25 20.68 7.22
C GLY A 378 9.62 20.14 6.89
#